data_6ecba7967304dd34b1f828471427791c
#
_entry.id   6ecba7967304dd34b1f828471427791c
#
_cell.length_a   1.000
_cell.length_b   1.000
_cell.length_c   1.000
_cell.angle_alpha   90.00
_cell.angle_beta   90.00
_cell.angle_gamma   90.00
#
_symmetry.space_group_name_H-M   'P 1'
#
loop_
_entity.id
_entity.type
_entity.pdbx_description
1 polymer ?
#
loop_
_entity_poly.entity_id
_entity_poly.type
_entity_poly.pdbx_seq_one_letter_code
_entity_poly.pdbx_strand_id
1 'polypeptide(L)'
;MKTIAIIGGGPSGSALASFLAMRGVDVTVFDDGKRPDLVVGESLIPAVVPVLRRLGIEERVAEIGLRKPGVSFVFGEAETIDFNFNAVTKCGLPTYAYNVPRPAFDRVLEARATELGAHRVTARAKIERAGADGLRLAEESLALAPWLQGRQPDLLVDATGRARLFARLLEIPSEVGPRRDMAYFAHYEGFEQEEPRGQVAIERLEAGWSWCIPLRDRMSCGVVLHKDDAARLGATPEERLEAAIARDPVLRRKGAARRRVSEVATYTNYQLVSTRGHGPGWTMSGDAFGFVDPMLSPGMWLALHSAEMLANRLDDLPGYDREMRSHLQSWMEFITYYYDGRMFAMYHTGMGWKRKYDVLATRLMHRYVESHIACMASGGTTSSGYSRGFIRLMARHGIRGVEPSTLAIR
;
A
#
# COMPACT_ATOMS: atom_id res chain seq x y z
N MET A 1 10.93 -28.61 15.18
CA MET A 1 10.13 -27.39 15.05
C MET A 1 10.89 -26.50 14.08
N LYS A 2 10.23 -25.95 13.02
CA LYS A 2 10.90 -25.05 12.07
C LYS A 2 11.28 -23.76 12.80
N THR A 3 12.49 -23.26 12.54
CA THR A 3 12.99 -21.97 13.03
C THR A 3 13.07 -20.99 11.88
N ILE A 4 12.50 -19.80 12.04
CA ILE A 4 12.44 -18.78 10.98
C ILE A 4 13.03 -17.47 11.50
N ALA A 5 13.96 -16.88 10.75
CA ALA A 5 14.46 -15.55 11.03
C ALA A 5 13.93 -14.56 9.99
N ILE A 6 13.29 -13.50 10.47
CA ILE A 6 12.71 -12.40 9.68
C ILE A 6 13.62 -11.20 9.83
N ILE A 7 14.06 -10.63 8.71
CA ILE A 7 14.93 -9.47 8.66
C ILE A 7 14.05 -8.25 8.31
N GLY A 8 13.80 -7.39 9.31
CA GLY A 8 12.92 -6.24 9.26
C GLY A 8 11.62 -6.46 10.04
N GLY A 9 11.38 -5.63 11.05
CA GLY A 9 10.20 -5.64 11.91
C GLY A 9 9.12 -4.62 11.49
N GLY A 10 9.09 -4.22 10.22
CA GLY A 10 8.02 -3.40 9.66
C GLY A 10 6.68 -4.17 9.57
N PRO A 11 5.63 -3.58 8.96
CA PRO A 11 4.29 -4.19 8.92
C PRO A 11 4.28 -5.63 8.40
N SER A 12 5.00 -5.91 7.30
CA SER A 12 5.08 -7.26 6.76
C SER A 12 5.78 -8.23 7.71
N GLY A 13 6.93 -7.85 8.26
CA GLY A 13 7.71 -8.73 9.15
C GLY A 13 7.00 -8.99 10.47
N SER A 14 6.41 -7.98 11.10
CA SER A 14 5.65 -8.13 12.34
C SER A 14 4.36 -8.94 12.17
N ALA A 15 3.64 -8.73 11.05
CA ALA A 15 2.47 -9.54 10.74
C ALA A 15 2.84 -11.01 10.47
N LEU A 16 3.93 -11.24 9.70
CA LEU A 16 4.43 -12.59 9.44
C LEU A 16 4.84 -13.29 10.75
N ALA A 17 5.59 -12.61 11.61
CA ALA A 17 5.98 -13.14 12.91
C ALA A 17 4.76 -13.53 13.73
N SER A 18 3.71 -12.69 13.74
CA SER A 18 2.46 -12.98 14.43
C SER A 18 1.77 -14.23 13.87
N PHE A 19 1.60 -14.33 12.55
CA PHE A 19 0.95 -15.49 11.92
C PHE A 19 1.73 -16.79 12.12
N LEU A 20 3.05 -16.74 12.13
CA LEU A 20 3.91 -17.90 12.37
C LEU A 20 3.86 -18.33 13.85
N ALA A 21 3.96 -17.38 14.78
CA ALA A 21 3.86 -17.65 16.22
C ALA A 21 2.51 -18.27 16.59
N MET A 22 1.40 -17.79 16.01
CA MET A 22 0.07 -18.40 16.18
C MET A 22 0.00 -19.87 15.75
N ARG A 23 0.96 -20.34 14.94
CA ARG A 23 1.08 -21.74 14.47
C ARG A 23 2.14 -22.53 15.23
N GLY A 24 2.72 -21.95 16.27
CA GLY A 24 3.76 -22.59 17.07
C GLY A 24 5.11 -22.71 16.36
N VAL A 25 5.36 -21.87 15.35
CA VAL A 25 6.67 -21.76 14.69
C VAL A 25 7.57 -20.90 15.57
N ASP A 26 8.84 -21.31 15.72
CA ASP A 26 9.84 -20.50 16.43
C ASP A 26 10.36 -19.40 15.52
N VAL A 27 10.08 -18.14 15.89
CA VAL A 27 10.34 -16.97 15.05
C VAL A 27 11.26 -15.98 15.74
N THR A 28 12.29 -15.55 15.03
CA THR A 28 13.16 -14.45 15.44
C THR A 28 13.02 -13.30 14.48
N VAL A 29 12.74 -12.09 14.97
CA VAL A 29 12.69 -10.84 14.18
C VAL A 29 13.90 -9.99 14.50
N PHE A 30 14.72 -9.69 13.51
CA PHE A 30 15.80 -8.72 13.59
C PHE A 30 15.33 -7.37 13.07
N ASP A 31 15.36 -6.36 13.93
CA ASP A 31 14.98 -4.98 13.57
C ASP A 31 15.74 -3.98 14.44
N ASP A 32 16.44 -3.03 13.84
CA ASP A 32 17.24 -2.05 14.60
C ASP A 32 16.41 -0.93 15.25
N GLY A 33 15.09 -0.96 15.07
CA GLY A 33 14.14 0.02 15.63
C GLY A 33 14.22 1.40 15.00
N LYS A 34 15.12 1.62 14.04
CA LYS A 34 15.31 2.93 13.40
C LYS A 34 14.29 3.13 12.29
N ARG A 35 13.27 3.91 12.59
CA ARG A 35 12.23 4.29 11.62
C ARG A 35 12.11 5.79 11.56
N PRO A 36 11.83 6.36 10.37
CA PRO A 36 11.44 7.77 10.28
C PRO A 36 10.16 8.04 11.07
N ASP A 37 10.06 9.24 11.65
CA ASP A 37 8.85 9.67 12.34
C ASP A 37 7.66 9.81 11.40
N LEU A 38 7.94 10.11 10.14
CA LEU A 38 6.94 10.23 9.08
C LEU A 38 7.15 9.16 8.00
N VAL A 39 6.17 8.27 7.85
CA VAL A 39 6.21 7.14 6.91
C VAL A 39 4.93 7.09 6.08
N VAL A 40 5.06 6.90 4.77
CA VAL A 40 3.93 6.71 3.83
C VAL A 40 3.12 5.46 4.18
N GLY A 41 1.83 5.46 3.79
CA GLY A 41 0.91 4.34 3.96
C GLY A 41 -0.01 4.50 5.16
N GLU A 42 -0.44 5.71 5.44
CA GLU A 42 -1.33 6.06 6.55
C GLU A 42 -2.82 5.79 6.25
N SER A 43 -3.18 5.59 4.99
CA SER A 43 -4.54 5.23 4.59
C SER A 43 -4.62 3.74 4.29
N LEU A 44 -5.48 3.01 4.99
CA LEU A 44 -5.74 1.60 4.76
C LEU A 44 -6.91 1.40 3.79
N ILE A 45 -7.02 0.19 3.23
CA ILE A 45 -8.16 -0.24 2.40
C ILE A 45 -8.98 -1.30 3.12
N PRO A 46 -10.27 -1.50 2.75
CA PRO A 46 -11.16 -2.44 3.46
C PRO A 46 -10.62 -3.87 3.60
N ALA A 47 -9.84 -4.38 2.64
CA ALA A 47 -9.25 -5.72 2.72
C ALA A 47 -8.20 -5.88 3.84
N VAL A 48 -7.69 -4.79 4.42
CA VAL A 48 -6.80 -4.84 5.59
C VAL A 48 -7.57 -5.24 6.85
N VAL A 49 -8.81 -4.80 7.01
CA VAL A 49 -9.59 -5.02 8.23
C VAL A 49 -9.76 -6.49 8.61
N PRO A 50 -10.10 -7.43 7.68
CA PRO A 50 -10.13 -8.85 7.99
C PRO A 50 -8.77 -9.40 8.46
N VAL A 51 -7.66 -8.88 7.96
CA VAL A 51 -6.31 -9.28 8.42
C VAL A 51 -6.08 -8.83 9.87
N LEU A 52 -6.46 -7.58 10.20
CA LEU A 52 -6.36 -7.06 11.58
C LEU A 52 -7.19 -7.90 12.56
N ARG A 53 -8.38 -8.35 12.13
CA ARG A 53 -9.24 -9.26 12.93
C ARG A 53 -8.58 -10.60 13.19
N ARG A 54 -8.00 -11.22 12.16
CA ARG A 54 -7.28 -12.50 12.31
C ARG A 54 -6.06 -12.37 13.22
N LEU A 55 -5.38 -11.22 13.19
CA LEU A 55 -4.30 -10.90 14.12
C LEU A 55 -4.80 -10.54 15.54
N GLY A 56 -6.10 -10.29 15.72
CA GLY A 56 -6.68 -9.88 17.01
C GLY A 56 -6.30 -8.46 17.45
N ILE A 57 -6.10 -7.54 16.50
CA ILE A 57 -5.61 -6.17 16.76
C ILE A 57 -6.52 -5.07 16.23
N GLU A 58 -7.68 -5.38 15.64
CA GLU A 58 -8.55 -4.35 15.03
C GLU A 58 -8.96 -3.29 16.05
N GLU A 59 -9.31 -3.67 17.28
CA GLU A 59 -9.71 -2.73 18.33
C GLU A 59 -8.59 -1.74 18.67
N ARG A 60 -7.36 -2.23 18.84
CA ARG A 60 -6.18 -1.38 19.07
C ARG A 60 -5.93 -0.41 17.91
N VAL A 61 -6.16 -0.87 16.67
CA VAL A 61 -6.04 -0.02 15.48
C VAL A 61 -7.17 1.01 15.44
N ALA A 62 -8.40 0.65 15.84
CA ALA A 62 -9.51 1.59 15.95
C ALA A 62 -9.27 2.68 17.00
N GLU A 63 -8.55 2.37 18.10
CA GLU A 63 -8.19 3.34 19.14
C GLU A 63 -7.23 4.42 18.65
N ILE A 64 -6.28 4.08 17.79
CA ILE A 64 -5.27 5.02 17.28
C ILE A 64 -5.66 5.64 15.93
N GLY A 65 -6.50 4.97 15.17
CA GLY A 65 -6.90 5.36 13.81
C GLY A 65 -8.17 6.20 13.77
N LEU A 66 -8.42 6.80 12.61
CA LEU A 66 -9.68 7.43 12.26
C LEU A 66 -10.40 6.51 11.26
N ARG A 67 -11.68 6.22 11.50
CA ARG A 67 -12.49 5.41 10.58
C ARG A 67 -12.62 6.12 9.25
N LYS A 68 -12.29 5.38 8.17
CA LYS A 68 -12.33 5.83 6.78
C LYS A 68 -13.55 5.23 6.09
N PRO A 69 -14.54 6.05 5.66
CA PRO A 69 -15.75 5.57 5.00
C PRO A 69 -15.60 5.40 3.50
N GLY A 70 -14.60 6.05 2.87
CA GLY A 70 -14.42 6.04 1.43
C GLY A 70 -13.26 6.88 0.94
N VAL A 71 -13.30 7.20 -0.34
CA VAL A 71 -12.32 8.04 -1.04
C VAL A 71 -13.06 8.98 -1.99
N SER A 72 -12.69 10.25 -2.02
CA SER A 72 -13.15 11.25 -2.98
C SER A 72 -12.05 11.51 -4.01
N PHE A 73 -12.39 11.43 -5.29
CA PHE A 73 -11.53 11.89 -6.38
C PHE A 73 -11.97 13.27 -6.82
N VAL A 74 -11.07 14.24 -6.71
CA VAL A 74 -11.34 15.66 -6.96
C VAL A 74 -10.69 16.06 -8.27
N PHE A 75 -11.48 16.65 -9.16
CA PHE A 75 -11.06 17.16 -10.47
C PHE A 75 -11.20 18.69 -10.48
N GLY A 76 -10.34 19.35 -9.73
CA GLY A 76 -10.40 20.79 -9.50
C GLY A 76 -11.71 21.19 -8.81
N GLU A 77 -12.17 22.42 -9.08
CA GLU A 77 -13.43 22.94 -8.52
C GLU A 77 -14.69 22.43 -9.26
N ALA A 78 -14.52 21.74 -10.40
CA ALA A 78 -15.62 21.38 -11.28
C ALA A 78 -16.33 20.08 -10.87
N GLU A 79 -15.61 19.10 -10.33
CA GLU A 79 -16.17 17.77 -10.09
C GLU A 79 -15.48 17.05 -8.94
N THR A 80 -16.29 16.40 -8.10
CA THR A 80 -15.85 15.42 -7.12
C THR A 80 -16.62 14.12 -7.33
N ILE A 81 -15.89 13.00 -7.36
CA ILE A 81 -16.46 11.66 -7.46
C ILE A 81 -16.22 10.92 -6.15
N ASP A 82 -17.29 10.65 -5.42
CA ASP A 82 -17.22 9.97 -4.12
C ASP A 82 -17.40 8.46 -4.28
N PHE A 83 -16.42 7.71 -3.80
CA PHE A 83 -16.49 6.27 -3.67
C PHE A 83 -16.66 5.88 -2.21
N ASN A 84 -17.87 5.45 -1.87
CA ASN A 84 -18.22 4.97 -0.55
C ASN A 84 -17.98 3.46 -0.47
N PHE A 85 -17.41 2.97 0.64
CA PHE A 85 -17.16 1.55 0.84
C PHE A 85 -18.42 0.70 1.03
N ASN A 86 -19.62 1.26 1.02
CA ASN A 86 -20.86 0.47 0.99
C ASN A 86 -20.94 -0.44 -0.24
N ALA A 87 -20.31 -0.06 -1.36
CA ALA A 87 -20.28 -0.86 -2.58
C ALA A 87 -19.45 -2.16 -2.46
N VAL A 88 -18.55 -2.28 -1.47
CA VAL A 88 -17.66 -3.44 -1.32
C VAL A 88 -18.29 -4.62 -0.57
N THR A 89 -19.49 -4.49 -0.03
CA THR A 89 -20.23 -5.59 0.63
C THR A 89 -20.41 -6.81 -0.27
N LYS A 90 -20.47 -6.59 -1.59
CA LYS A 90 -20.61 -7.67 -2.59
C LYS A 90 -19.39 -8.61 -2.64
N CYS A 91 -18.21 -8.16 -2.21
CA CYS A 91 -17.02 -9.00 -2.09
C CYS A 91 -16.72 -9.41 -0.64
N GLY A 92 -17.68 -9.27 0.27
CA GLY A 92 -17.55 -9.69 1.67
C GLY A 92 -16.64 -8.84 2.53
N LEU A 93 -16.26 -7.65 2.06
CA LEU A 93 -15.42 -6.73 2.82
C LEU A 93 -16.23 -5.80 3.72
N PRO A 94 -15.65 -5.29 4.82
CA PRO A 94 -16.23 -4.25 5.63
C PRO A 94 -16.44 -2.94 4.85
N THR A 95 -17.48 -2.18 5.23
CA THR A 95 -17.83 -0.89 4.63
C THR A 95 -16.96 0.26 5.15
N TYR A 96 -15.80 -0.05 5.66
CA TYR A 96 -14.85 0.91 6.22
C TYR A 96 -13.42 0.37 6.18
N ALA A 97 -12.50 1.28 6.35
CA ALA A 97 -11.10 1.02 6.68
C ALA A 97 -10.68 2.00 7.79
N TYR A 98 -9.39 2.22 7.96
CA TYR A 98 -8.83 3.18 8.90
C TYR A 98 -7.76 4.04 8.23
N ASN A 99 -7.71 5.31 8.61
CA ASN A 99 -6.53 6.14 8.47
C ASN A 99 -5.76 6.08 9.78
N VAL A 100 -4.46 5.76 9.72
CA VAL A 100 -3.64 5.47 10.90
C VAL A 100 -2.33 6.24 10.89
N PRO A 101 -1.89 6.79 12.02
CA PRO A 101 -0.52 7.28 12.15
C PRO A 101 0.43 6.07 12.13
N ARG A 102 1.29 5.98 11.11
CA ARG A 102 2.15 4.83 10.85
C ARG A 102 3.03 4.41 12.03
N PRO A 103 3.71 5.31 12.75
CA PRO A 103 4.50 4.88 13.90
C PRO A 103 3.70 4.16 14.98
N ALA A 104 2.45 4.60 15.23
CA ALA A 104 1.57 3.94 16.20
C ALA A 104 1.04 2.60 15.67
N PHE A 105 0.65 2.55 14.41
CA PHE A 105 0.19 1.32 13.76
C PHE A 105 1.28 0.24 13.71
N ASP A 106 2.50 0.63 13.34
CA ASP A 106 3.64 -0.29 13.28
C ASP A 106 3.96 -0.86 14.68
N ARG A 107 3.87 -0.05 15.75
CA ARG A 107 4.02 -0.52 17.14
C ARG A 107 2.94 -1.51 17.56
N VAL A 108 1.69 -1.35 17.12
CA VAL A 108 0.61 -2.32 17.41
C VAL A 108 0.93 -3.68 16.81
N LEU A 109 1.41 -3.71 15.56
CA LEU A 109 1.81 -4.96 14.89
C LEU A 109 3.02 -5.62 15.59
N GLU A 110 4.02 -4.82 15.95
CA GLU A 110 5.23 -5.27 16.63
C GLU A 110 4.91 -5.86 18.03
N ALA A 111 4.09 -5.14 18.81
CA ALA A 111 3.66 -5.60 20.13
C ALA A 111 2.92 -6.94 20.01
N ARG A 112 2.06 -7.09 18.99
CA ARG A 112 1.32 -8.34 18.77
C ARG A 112 2.23 -9.52 18.49
N ALA A 113 3.25 -9.34 17.67
CA ALA A 113 4.22 -10.41 17.40
C ALA A 113 4.94 -10.86 18.67
N THR A 114 5.35 -9.92 19.52
CA THR A 114 6.01 -10.20 20.80
C THR A 114 5.06 -10.90 21.80
N GLU A 115 3.80 -10.44 21.90
CA GLU A 115 2.75 -11.06 22.75
C GLU A 115 2.50 -12.54 22.36
N LEU A 116 2.64 -12.86 21.10
CA LEU A 116 2.48 -14.23 20.59
C LEU A 116 3.73 -15.09 20.74
N GLY A 117 4.82 -14.54 21.30
CA GLY A 117 6.04 -15.28 21.60
C GLY A 117 7.13 -15.20 20.52
N ALA A 118 7.01 -14.32 19.53
CA ALA A 118 8.12 -14.09 18.61
C ALA A 118 9.30 -13.42 19.33
N HIS A 119 10.49 -13.97 19.16
CA HIS A 119 11.72 -13.40 19.69
C HIS A 119 12.12 -12.15 18.91
N ARG A 120 12.49 -11.09 19.62
CA ARG A 120 12.97 -9.86 18.99
C ARG A 120 14.42 -9.59 19.30
N VAL A 121 15.21 -9.32 18.27
CA VAL A 121 16.57 -8.82 18.34
C VAL A 121 16.59 -7.35 17.88
N THR A 122 16.85 -6.42 18.80
CA THR A 122 16.91 -4.99 18.48
C THR A 122 18.31 -4.66 17.92
N ALA A 123 18.58 -5.21 16.74
CA ALA A 123 19.82 -4.98 15.99
C ALA A 123 19.61 -5.24 14.50
N ARG A 124 20.47 -4.65 13.68
CA ARG A 124 20.53 -4.98 12.26
C ARG A 124 21.20 -6.33 12.06
N ALA A 125 20.48 -7.28 11.44
CA ALA A 125 21.09 -8.56 11.07
C ALA A 125 22.13 -8.35 9.95
N LYS A 126 23.27 -8.99 10.07
CA LYS A 126 24.23 -9.18 8.99
C LYS A 126 23.96 -10.50 8.30
N ILE A 127 23.74 -10.43 7.00
CA ILE A 127 23.45 -11.56 6.13
C ILE A 127 24.63 -11.77 5.19
N GLU A 128 25.03 -13.00 5.02
CA GLU A 128 26.12 -13.42 4.13
C GLU A 128 25.60 -14.34 3.03
N ARG A 129 26.26 -14.32 1.87
CA ARG A 129 26.02 -15.31 0.82
C ARG A 129 26.53 -16.67 1.26
N ALA A 130 25.77 -17.70 0.96
CA ALA A 130 26.11 -19.11 1.21
C ALA A 130 26.02 -19.88 -0.10
N GLY A 131 27.14 -19.98 -0.81
CA GLY A 131 27.17 -20.48 -2.19
C GLY A 131 26.60 -19.49 -3.22
N ALA A 132 26.14 -20.00 -4.35
CA ALA A 132 25.65 -19.17 -5.46
C ALA A 132 24.32 -18.48 -5.14
N ASP A 133 23.38 -19.21 -4.55
CA ASP A 133 21.98 -18.79 -4.37
C ASP A 133 21.48 -18.83 -2.91
N GLY A 134 22.31 -19.24 -1.97
CA GLY A 134 21.97 -19.35 -0.55
C GLY A 134 22.33 -18.10 0.23
N LEU A 135 21.67 -17.93 1.38
CA LEU A 135 21.93 -16.89 2.36
C LEU A 135 22.03 -17.52 3.75
N ARG A 136 22.79 -16.87 4.64
CA ARG A 136 22.90 -17.26 6.04
C ARG A 136 23.03 -16.03 6.96
N LEU A 137 22.67 -16.18 8.22
CA LEU A 137 23.05 -15.22 9.27
C LEU A 137 24.56 -15.29 9.50
N ALA A 138 25.23 -14.16 9.57
CA ALA A 138 26.61 -14.09 10.02
C ALA A 138 26.71 -14.52 11.50
N GLU A 139 27.87 -15.00 11.92
CA GLU A 139 28.10 -15.49 13.30
C GLU A 139 27.75 -14.42 14.36
N GLU A 140 28.08 -13.16 14.09
CA GLU A 140 27.74 -12.05 14.98
C GLU A 140 26.24 -11.86 15.15
N SER A 141 25.44 -12.13 14.11
CA SER A 141 23.98 -12.04 14.18
C SER A 141 23.39 -13.27 14.87
N LEU A 142 23.97 -14.46 14.68
CA LEU A 142 23.59 -15.66 15.43
C LEU A 142 23.84 -15.49 16.92
N ALA A 143 24.96 -14.87 17.30
CA ALA A 143 25.30 -14.60 18.70
C ALA A 143 24.27 -13.70 19.41
N LEU A 144 23.55 -12.85 18.67
CA LEU A 144 22.46 -11.99 19.20
C LEU A 144 21.16 -12.78 19.45
N ALA A 145 21.05 -14.02 18.96
CA ALA A 145 19.86 -14.87 19.08
C ALA A 145 20.23 -16.20 19.77
N PRO A 146 20.55 -16.21 21.09
CA PRO A 146 21.06 -17.40 21.80
C PRO A 146 20.09 -18.58 21.79
N TRP A 147 18.79 -18.38 21.64
CA TRP A 147 17.78 -19.43 21.49
C TRP A 147 17.95 -20.25 20.21
N LEU A 148 18.62 -19.72 19.17
CA LEU A 148 19.01 -20.49 17.97
C LEU A 148 20.18 -21.46 18.25
N GLN A 149 20.84 -21.38 19.41
CA GLN A 149 21.92 -22.26 19.83
C GLN A 149 23.06 -22.34 18.80
N GLY A 150 23.38 -21.24 18.14
CA GLY A 150 24.42 -21.19 17.10
C GLY A 150 24.04 -21.86 15.77
N ARG A 151 22.81 -22.34 15.62
CA ARG A 151 22.31 -22.98 14.39
C ARG A 151 21.66 -21.96 13.46
N GLN A 152 21.87 -22.13 12.16
CA GLN A 152 21.15 -21.34 11.17
C GLN A 152 19.65 -21.63 11.24
N PRO A 153 18.78 -20.62 11.05
CA PRO A 153 17.35 -20.87 10.90
C PRO A 153 17.06 -21.68 9.64
N ASP A 154 15.97 -22.44 9.66
CA ASP A 154 15.52 -23.24 8.51
C ASP A 154 15.09 -22.36 7.33
N LEU A 155 14.64 -21.12 7.61
CA LEU A 155 14.24 -20.14 6.60
C LEU A 155 14.62 -18.72 7.03
N LEU A 156 15.23 -17.97 6.11
CA LEU A 156 15.42 -16.53 6.21
C LEU A 156 14.33 -15.81 5.42
N VAL A 157 13.74 -14.76 5.98
CA VAL A 157 12.75 -13.94 5.29
C VAL A 157 13.20 -12.49 5.22
N ASP A 158 13.33 -11.94 4.01
CA ASP A 158 13.55 -10.52 3.80
C ASP A 158 12.21 -9.77 3.91
N ALA A 159 12.02 -9.05 5.00
CA ALA A 159 10.94 -8.11 5.24
C ALA A 159 11.48 -6.67 5.43
N THR A 160 12.66 -6.37 4.84
CA THR A 160 13.34 -5.07 4.96
C THR A 160 12.67 -3.97 4.13
N GLY A 161 11.53 -4.27 3.51
CA GLY A 161 10.78 -3.33 2.70
C GLY A 161 11.63 -2.82 1.52
N ARG A 162 11.64 -1.51 1.31
CA ARG A 162 12.34 -0.88 0.18
C ARG A 162 13.87 -1.06 0.20
N ALA A 163 14.44 -1.49 1.31
CA ALA A 163 15.87 -1.82 1.38
C ALA A 163 16.21 -3.04 0.53
N ARG A 164 15.26 -4.02 0.37
CA ARG A 164 15.39 -5.18 -0.50
C ARG A 164 16.74 -5.89 -0.35
N LEU A 165 17.05 -6.24 0.89
CA LEU A 165 18.36 -6.72 1.27
C LEU A 165 18.80 -7.95 0.47
N PHE A 166 17.93 -8.98 0.38
CA PHE A 166 18.28 -10.22 -0.32
C PHE A 166 18.39 -10.02 -1.83
N ALA A 167 17.50 -9.20 -2.41
CA ALA A 167 17.58 -8.89 -3.83
C ALA A 167 18.91 -8.21 -4.19
N ARG A 168 19.40 -7.31 -3.33
CA ARG A 168 20.70 -6.66 -3.52
C ARG A 168 21.87 -7.60 -3.30
N LEU A 169 21.83 -8.42 -2.23
CA LEU A 169 22.91 -9.37 -1.94
C LEU A 169 23.06 -10.43 -3.04
N LEU A 170 21.96 -10.90 -3.61
CA LEU A 170 21.95 -11.94 -4.64
C LEU A 170 21.87 -11.38 -6.08
N GLU A 171 21.91 -10.04 -6.21
CA GLU A 171 21.85 -9.34 -7.51
C GLU A 171 20.62 -9.74 -8.34
N ILE A 172 19.46 -9.96 -7.64
CA ILE A 172 18.23 -10.37 -8.29
C ILE A 172 17.66 -9.22 -9.12
N PRO A 173 17.47 -9.39 -10.44
CA PRO A 173 16.91 -8.38 -11.30
C PRO A 173 15.49 -8.00 -10.89
N SER A 174 15.05 -6.84 -11.34
CA SER A 174 13.69 -6.34 -11.09
C SER A 174 13.06 -5.83 -12.38
N GLU A 175 11.77 -6.13 -12.52
CA GLU A 175 10.91 -5.46 -13.48
C GLU A 175 10.54 -4.11 -12.92
N VAL A 176 10.83 -3.04 -13.67
CA VAL A 176 10.56 -1.65 -13.27
C VAL A 176 9.40 -1.11 -14.08
N GLY A 177 8.41 -0.51 -13.41
CA GLY A 177 7.31 0.16 -14.08
C GLY A 177 7.73 1.46 -14.78
N PRO A 178 6.84 2.02 -15.61
CA PRO A 178 7.17 3.16 -16.47
C PRO A 178 7.26 4.50 -15.74
N ARG A 179 6.71 4.61 -14.53
CA ARG A 179 6.60 5.90 -13.82
C ARG A 179 7.86 6.24 -13.03
N ARG A 180 8.22 7.53 -13.05
CA ARG A 180 9.37 8.08 -12.30
C ARG A 180 8.90 9.25 -11.43
N ASP A 181 7.99 8.93 -10.50
CA ASP A 181 7.36 9.92 -9.66
C ASP A 181 8.12 10.08 -8.33
N MET A 182 7.95 11.26 -7.75
CA MET A 182 8.41 11.60 -6.42
C MET A 182 7.24 12.08 -5.59
N ALA A 183 7.12 11.57 -4.38
CA ALA A 183 6.15 12.04 -3.40
C ALA A 183 6.85 12.97 -2.39
N TYR A 184 6.18 14.08 -2.11
CA TYR A 184 6.53 15.03 -1.05
C TYR A 184 5.34 15.16 -0.14
N PHE A 185 5.49 15.00 1.17
CA PHE A 185 4.36 15.08 2.08
C PHE A 185 4.76 15.49 3.49
N ALA A 186 3.81 16.04 4.20
CA ALA A 186 3.95 16.43 5.59
C ALA A 186 2.60 16.32 6.32
N HIS A 187 2.66 16.46 7.63
CA HIS A 187 1.48 16.62 8.46
C HIS A 187 1.16 18.09 8.70
N TYR A 188 -0.13 18.41 8.67
CA TYR A 188 -0.66 19.76 8.87
C TYR A 188 -1.82 19.75 9.85
N GLU A 189 -1.90 20.78 10.67
CA GLU A 189 -3.13 21.22 11.35
C GLU A 189 -3.83 22.31 10.54
N GLY A 190 -5.11 22.53 10.78
CA GLY A 190 -5.89 23.59 10.12
C GLY A 190 -6.20 23.34 8.64
N PHE A 191 -6.01 22.13 8.14
CA PHE A 191 -6.49 21.71 6.82
C PHE A 191 -7.97 21.32 6.91
N GLU A 192 -8.78 21.82 5.96
CA GLU A 192 -10.20 21.47 5.84
C GLU A 192 -10.36 19.98 5.44
N GLN A 193 -11.25 19.26 6.11
CA GLN A 193 -11.52 17.86 5.84
C GLN A 193 -12.72 17.69 4.92
N GLU A 194 -12.72 16.60 4.14
CA GLU A 194 -13.90 16.16 3.40
C GLU A 194 -14.95 15.54 4.33
N GLU A 195 -16.21 15.68 3.93
CA GLU A 195 -17.30 14.93 4.55
C GLU A 195 -17.61 13.65 3.72
N PRO A 196 -17.93 12.54 4.38
CA PRO A 196 -18.00 12.34 5.83
C PRO A 196 -16.61 12.30 6.47
N ARG A 197 -16.52 12.63 7.76
CA ARG A 197 -15.25 12.64 8.52
C ARG A 197 -14.45 11.36 8.30
N GLY A 198 -13.17 11.50 7.98
CA GLY A 198 -12.26 10.39 7.67
C GLY A 198 -12.20 10.03 6.19
N GLN A 199 -13.01 10.68 5.34
CA GLN A 199 -12.95 10.55 3.89
C GLN A 199 -11.58 11.02 3.40
N VAL A 200 -10.91 10.19 2.58
CA VAL A 200 -9.64 10.55 1.95
C VAL A 200 -9.92 11.26 0.65
N ALA A 201 -9.27 12.40 0.41
CA ALA A 201 -9.31 13.06 -0.88
C ALA A 201 -8.07 12.71 -1.70
N ILE A 202 -8.27 12.38 -2.96
CA ILE A 202 -7.24 12.26 -3.99
C ILE A 202 -7.58 13.31 -5.04
N GLU A 203 -6.70 14.27 -5.26
CA GLU A 203 -6.93 15.32 -6.20
C GLU A 203 -5.99 15.21 -7.39
N ARG A 204 -6.55 15.37 -8.59
CA ARG A 204 -5.80 15.48 -9.82
C ARG A 204 -5.23 16.88 -9.95
N LEU A 205 -3.92 16.99 -9.97
CA LEU A 205 -3.20 18.25 -10.21
C LEU A 205 -2.92 18.45 -11.71
N GLU A 206 -2.46 19.63 -12.09
CA GLU A 206 -1.95 19.90 -13.44
C GLU A 206 -0.81 18.96 -13.82
N ALA A 207 0.09 18.66 -12.86
CA ALA A 207 1.17 17.71 -13.00
C ALA A 207 1.16 16.73 -11.83
N GLY A 208 0.58 15.54 -12.02
CA GLY A 208 0.49 14.52 -10.98
C GLY A 208 -0.81 14.53 -10.19
N TRP A 209 -0.73 14.20 -8.90
CA TRP A 209 -1.87 14.11 -8.01
C TRP A 209 -1.47 14.39 -6.56
N SER A 210 -2.46 14.68 -5.72
CA SER A 210 -2.25 14.86 -4.28
C SER A 210 -3.15 13.94 -3.47
N TRP A 211 -2.80 13.80 -2.20
CA TRP A 211 -3.68 13.19 -1.21
C TRP A 211 -3.87 14.11 -0.01
N CYS A 212 -5.06 14.04 0.57
CA CYS A 212 -5.37 14.54 1.90
C CYS A 212 -5.97 13.38 2.70
N ILE A 213 -5.20 12.86 3.65
CA ILE A 213 -5.59 11.75 4.53
C ILE A 213 -5.83 12.32 5.93
N PRO A 214 -7.09 12.44 6.38
CA PRO A 214 -7.38 12.92 7.71
C PRO A 214 -6.96 11.86 8.75
N LEU A 215 -6.17 12.28 9.72
CA LEU A 215 -5.87 11.59 10.94
C LEU A 215 -6.76 12.15 12.08
N ARG A 216 -6.62 11.66 13.31
CA ARG A 216 -7.48 12.11 14.41
C ARG A 216 -7.33 13.59 14.74
N ASP A 217 -6.10 14.09 14.68
CA ASP A 217 -5.65 15.40 15.16
C ASP A 217 -4.99 16.27 14.07
N ARG A 218 -4.76 15.72 12.88
CA ARG A 218 -4.06 16.40 11.79
C ARG A 218 -4.41 15.80 10.44
N MET A 219 -3.93 16.45 9.39
CA MET A 219 -4.03 15.98 8.00
C MET A 219 -2.65 15.53 7.50
N SER A 220 -2.56 14.33 6.94
CA SER A 220 -1.43 13.98 6.08
C SER A 220 -1.72 14.48 4.68
N CYS A 221 -0.97 15.46 4.23
CA CYS A 221 -1.11 16.01 2.88
C CYS A 221 0.18 15.80 2.10
N GLY A 222 0.06 15.30 0.89
CA GLY A 222 1.20 15.08 0.02
C GLY A 222 0.84 15.18 -1.45
N VAL A 223 1.89 15.32 -2.25
CA VAL A 223 1.81 15.41 -3.72
C VAL A 223 2.71 14.35 -4.34
N VAL A 224 2.25 13.76 -5.44
CA VAL A 224 3.03 12.84 -6.29
C VAL A 224 3.18 13.49 -7.66
N LEU A 225 4.42 13.76 -8.03
CA LEU A 225 4.76 14.52 -9.23
C LEU A 225 5.83 13.77 -10.01
N HIS A 226 5.78 13.86 -11.34
CA HIS A 226 6.91 13.40 -12.13
C HIS A 226 8.16 14.19 -11.74
N LYS A 227 9.32 13.53 -11.68
CA LYS A 227 10.57 14.14 -11.19
C LYS A 227 10.94 15.47 -11.87
N ASP A 228 10.66 15.58 -13.18
CA ASP A 228 11.01 16.76 -13.97
C ASP A 228 10.06 17.94 -13.67
N ASP A 229 8.78 17.67 -13.38
CA ASP A 229 7.81 18.67 -12.96
C ASP A 229 8.08 19.12 -11.52
N ALA A 230 8.42 18.20 -10.63
CA ALA A 230 8.81 18.51 -9.27
C ALA A 230 10.01 19.46 -9.19
N ALA A 231 10.99 19.28 -10.07
CA ALA A 231 12.18 20.14 -10.13
C ALA A 231 11.86 21.61 -10.47
N ARG A 232 10.73 21.86 -11.18
CA ARG A 232 10.28 23.22 -11.55
C ARG A 232 9.56 23.95 -10.41
N LEU A 233 9.17 23.22 -9.34
CA LEU A 233 8.42 23.80 -8.21
C LEU A 233 9.32 24.37 -7.13
N GLY A 234 10.59 23.96 -7.07
CA GLY A 234 11.54 24.45 -6.07
C GLY A 234 12.80 23.62 -5.98
N ALA A 235 13.77 24.12 -5.23
CA ALA A 235 15.05 23.45 -5.00
C ALA A 235 14.95 22.38 -3.90
N THR A 236 14.16 22.66 -2.86
CA THR A 236 14.00 21.79 -1.68
C THR A 236 12.67 21.01 -1.69
N PRO A 237 12.57 19.90 -0.95
CA PRO A 237 11.32 19.19 -0.75
C PRO A 237 10.19 20.07 -0.22
N GLU A 238 10.51 20.96 0.71
CA GLU A 238 9.58 21.92 1.32
C GLU A 238 9.03 22.89 0.29
N GLU A 239 9.89 23.50 -0.51
CA GLU A 239 9.48 24.41 -1.57
C GLU A 239 8.57 23.72 -2.58
N ARG A 240 8.87 22.49 -2.96
CA ARG A 240 8.07 21.70 -3.91
C ARG A 240 6.68 21.41 -3.38
N LEU A 241 6.58 20.97 -2.14
CA LEU A 241 5.30 20.67 -1.49
C LEU A 241 4.45 21.93 -1.35
N GLU A 242 5.03 22.99 -0.78
CA GLU A 242 4.30 24.25 -0.54
C GLU A 242 3.91 24.95 -1.86
N ALA A 243 4.78 24.90 -2.88
CA ALA A 243 4.45 25.43 -4.21
C ALA A 243 3.32 24.65 -4.89
N ALA A 244 3.30 23.31 -4.77
CA ALA A 244 2.22 22.51 -5.31
C ALA A 244 0.88 22.83 -4.62
N ILE A 245 0.86 22.91 -3.29
CA ILE A 245 -0.34 23.30 -2.52
C ILE A 245 -0.82 24.73 -2.89
N ALA A 246 0.10 25.67 -3.05
CA ALA A 246 -0.23 27.05 -3.35
C ALA A 246 -0.75 27.26 -4.78
N ARG A 247 -0.28 26.46 -5.74
CA ARG A 247 -0.69 26.56 -7.16
C ARG A 247 -2.08 25.96 -7.41
N ASP A 248 -2.42 24.89 -6.71
CA ASP A 248 -3.70 24.25 -6.89
C ASP A 248 -4.81 25.00 -6.14
N PRO A 249 -5.91 25.39 -6.80
CA PRO A 249 -6.98 26.19 -6.17
C PRO A 249 -7.67 25.48 -5.00
N VAL A 250 -7.90 24.16 -5.12
CA VAL A 250 -8.62 23.39 -4.10
C VAL A 250 -7.73 23.16 -2.89
N LEU A 251 -6.49 22.73 -3.09
CA LEU A 251 -5.53 22.54 -1.99
C LEU A 251 -5.22 23.85 -1.27
N ARG A 252 -5.06 24.95 -2.02
CA ARG A 252 -4.85 26.28 -1.46
C ARG A 252 -6.02 26.73 -0.60
N ARG A 253 -7.26 26.54 -1.05
CA ARG A 253 -8.46 26.88 -0.30
C ARG A 253 -8.58 26.01 0.96
N LYS A 254 -8.51 24.69 0.83
CA LYS A 254 -8.60 23.76 1.97
C LYS A 254 -7.47 23.96 2.98
N GLY A 255 -6.30 24.31 2.51
CA GLY A 255 -5.13 24.59 3.33
C GLY A 255 -4.93 26.05 3.72
N ALA A 256 -5.96 26.92 3.61
CA ALA A 256 -5.81 28.35 3.90
C ALA A 256 -5.35 28.66 5.33
N ALA A 257 -5.78 27.87 6.30
CA ALA A 257 -5.39 27.98 7.72
C ALA A 257 -4.34 26.95 8.14
N ARG A 258 -3.66 26.28 7.18
CA ARG A 258 -2.73 25.21 7.49
C ARG A 258 -1.49 25.68 8.26
N ARG A 259 -1.07 24.85 9.19
CA ARG A 259 0.20 24.94 9.89
C ARG A 259 0.90 23.59 9.79
N ARG A 260 2.05 23.55 9.15
CA ARG A 260 2.85 22.32 9.08
C ARG A 260 3.37 21.94 10.46
N VAL A 261 3.21 20.67 10.83
CA VAL A 261 3.57 20.13 12.16
C VAL A 261 4.58 18.98 12.09
N SER A 262 5.11 18.71 10.90
CA SER A 262 6.22 17.75 10.70
C SER A 262 7.23 18.27 9.68
N GLU A 263 8.40 17.63 9.63
CA GLU A 263 9.32 17.78 8.49
C GLU A 263 8.65 17.25 7.20
N VAL A 264 9.17 17.66 6.05
CA VAL A 264 8.71 17.15 4.76
C VAL A 264 9.45 15.86 4.45
N ALA A 265 8.70 14.77 4.31
CA ALA A 265 9.24 13.50 3.86
C ALA A 265 9.19 13.39 2.33
N THR A 266 10.22 12.75 1.78
CA THR A 266 10.34 12.49 0.34
C THR A 266 10.40 10.99 0.09
N TYR A 267 9.56 10.52 -0.84
CA TYR A 267 9.60 9.14 -1.32
C TYR A 267 9.66 9.11 -2.84
N THR A 268 10.48 8.22 -3.36
CA THR A 268 10.46 7.91 -4.79
C THR A 268 9.47 6.77 -5.04
N ASN A 269 8.60 6.97 -6.00
CA ASN A 269 7.67 5.94 -6.44
C ASN A 269 8.42 5.00 -7.40
N TYR A 270 8.77 3.82 -6.91
CA TYR A 270 9.35 2.75 -7.72
C TYR A 270 8.33 1.62 -7.86
N GLN A 271 7.64 1.59 -8.99
CA GLN A 271 6.94 0.39 -9.43
C GLN A 271 7.99 -0.66 -9.75
N LEU A 272 8.15 -1.65 -8.87
CA LEU A 272 9.27 -2.55 -8.93
C LEU A 272 8.91 -3.93 -8.39
N VAL A 273 9.16 -4.98 -9.18
CA VAL A 273 8.90 -6.37 -8.80
C VAL A 273 10.18 -7.19 -9.02
N SER A 274 10.63 -7.90 -7.99
CA SER A 274 11.78 -8.80 -8.11
C SER A 274 11.45 -9.95 -9.05
N THR A 275 12.37 -10.33 -9.94
CA THR A 275 12.16 -11.45 -10.89
C THR A 275 12.14 -12.82 -10.21
N ARG A 276 12.58 -12.90 -8.94
CA ARG A 276 12.58 -14.08 -8.09
C ARG A 276 12.43 -13.65 -6.63
N GLY A 277 11.48 -14.22 -5.91
CA GLY A 277 11.18 -13.90 -4.51
C GLY A 277 11.59 -14.98 -3.51
N HIS A 278 12.20 -16.08 -3.94
CA HIS A 278 12.65 -17.17 -3.08
C HIS A 278 13.88 -17.90 -3.63
N GLY A 279 14.53 -18.67 -2.77
CA GLY A 279 15.63 -19.56 -3.11
C GLY A 279 15.91 -20.56 -1.99
N PRO A 280 17.04 -21.28 -2.04
CA PRO A 280 17.39 -22.26 -1.00
C PRO A 280 17.49 -21.62 0.38
N GLY A 281 16.54 -21.93 1.28
CA GLY A 281 16.52 -21.43 2.65
C GLY A 281 16.17 -19.95 2.83
N TRP A 282 15.64 -19.27 1.81
CA TRP A 282 15.22 -17.88 1.93
C TRP A 282 14.02 -17.52 1.06
N THR A 283 13.31 -16.47 1.47
CA THR A 283 12.21 -15.84 0.70
C THR A 283 12.10 -14.35 1.02
N MET A 284 11.24 -13.62 0.29
CA MET A 284 10.94 -12.20 0.48
C MET A 284 9.46 -11.99 0.81
N SER A 285 9.14 -10.93 1.57
CA SER A 285 7.76 -10.56 1.92
C SER A 285 7.58 -9.04 1.86
N GLY A 286 6.37 -8.58 1.52
CA GLY A 286 6.04 -7.17 1.41
C GLY A 286 6.84 -6.45 0.32
N ASP A 287 7.21 -5.18 0.58
CA ASP A 287 7.93 -4.34 -0.38
C ASP A 287 9.34 -4.86 -0.72
N ALA A 288 9.90 -5.78 0.08
CA ALA A 288 11.15 -6.45 -0.28
C ALA A 288 10.99 -7.32 -1.53
N PHE A 289 9.83 -7.92 -1.71
CA PHE A 289 9.46 -8.66 -2.92
C PHE A 289 9.14 -7.71 -4.08
N GLY A 290 8.29 -6.72 -3.84
CA GLY A 290 7.90 -5.74 -4.85
C GLY A 290 6.96 -4.66 -4.31
N PHE A 291 7.02 -3.51 -4.96
CA PHE A 291 6.17 -2.37 -4.69
C PHE A 291 5.45 -1.92 -5.97
N VAL A 292 4.19 -1.58 -5.88
CA VAL A 292 3.40 -1.22 -7.07
C VAL A 292 3.27 0.29 -7.24
N ASP A 293 2.58 0.98 -6.32
CA ASP A 293 2.29 2.42 -6.41
C ASP A 293 1.54 2.87 -5.15
N PRO A 294 1.68 4.12 -4.69
CA PRO A 294 0.87 4.63 -3.59
C PRO A 294 -0.59 4.91 -3.96
N MET A 295 -0.90 5.05 -5.25
CA MET A 295 -2.27 5.26 -5.73
C MET A 295 -3.20 4.16 -5.24
N LEU A 296 -4.34 4.52 -4.66
CA LEU A 296 -5.32 3.63 -4.04
C LEU A 296 -4.85 2.91 -2.76
N SER A 297 -3.68 3.25 -2.22
CA SER A 297 -3.17 2.73 -0.95
C SER A 297 -3.02 1.19 -0.84
N PRO A 298 -2.56 0.45 -1.86
CA PRO A 298 -2.47 -1.02 -1.80
C PRO A 298 -1.32 -1.52 -0.94
N GLY A 299 -0.28 -0.70 -0.72
CA GLY A 299 1.00 -1.13 -0.14
C GLY A 299 0.86 -1.82 1.22
N MET A 300 0.06 -1.26 2.14
CA MET A 300 -0.15 -1.87 3.46
C MET A 300 -0.90 -3.20 3.36
N TRP A 301 -1.91 -3.29 2.49
CA TRP A 301 -2.60 -4.55 2.26
C TRP A 301 -1.66 -5.60 1.66
N LEU A 302 -0.88 -5.25 0.65
CA LEU A 302 0.12 -6.15 0.05
C LEU A 302 1.13 -6.64 1.09
N ALA A 303 1.61 -5.76 1.98
CA ALA A 303 2.54 -6.12 3.04
C ALA A 303 1.94 -7.14 4.03
N LEU A 304 0.72 -6.89 4.52
CA LEU A 304 0.06 -7.78 5.48
C LEU A 304 -0.43 -9.07 4.83
N HIS A 305 -0.96 -8.99 3.61
CA HIS A 305 -1.45 -10.14 2.87
C HIS A 305 -0.32 -11.07 2.44
N SER A 306 0.83 -10.53 2.00
CA SER A 306 2.00 -11.34 1.68
C SER A 306 2.51 -12.10 2.90
N ALA A 307 2.46 -11.48 4.09
CA ALA A 307 2.84 -12.11 5.35
C ALA A 307 1.91 -13.30 5.67
N GLU A 308 0.61 -13.12 5.58
CA GLU A 308 -0.37 -14.18 5.81
C GLU A 308 -0.25 -15.31 4.77
N MET A 309 -0.09 -14.95 3.50
CA MET A 309 0.11 -15.89 2.39
C MET A 309 1.37 -16.75 2.61
N LEU A 310 2.49 -16.12 2.97
CA LEU A 310 3.74 -16.81 3.24
C LEU A 310 3.59 -17.76 4.43
N ALA A 311 2.97 -17.32 5.53
CA ALA A 311 2.71 -18.16 6.68
C ALA A 311 1.84 -19.38 6.33
N ASN A 312 0.95 -19.29 5.34
CA ASN A 312 0.14 -20.40 4.84
C ASN A 312 0.86 -21.34 3.87
N ARG A 313 2.02 -20.93 3.31
CA ARG A 313 2.73 -21.62 2.23
C ARG A 313 4.22 -21.87 2.53
N LEU A 314 4.59 -22.08 3.78
CA LEU A 314 5.98 -22.35 4.16
C LEU A 314 6.59 -23.56 3.45
N ASP A 315 5.77 -24.51 3.03
CA ASP A 315 6.18 -25.72 2.34
C ASP A 315 6.04 -25.63 0.80
N ASP A 316 5.54 -24.48 0.29
CA ASP A 316 5.38 -24.21 -1.14
C ASP A 316 5.80 -22.76 -1.48
N LEU A 317 7.08 -22.45 -1.29
CA LEU A 317 7.64 -21.13 -1.64
C LEU A 317 7.49 -20.79 -3.13
N PRO A 318 7.62 -21.73 -4.09
CA PRO A 318 7.31 -21.45 -5.48
C PRO A 318 5.85 -21.04 -5.74
N GLY A 319 4.89 -21.66 -5.03
CA GLY A 319 3.48 -21.30 -5.09
C GLY A 319 3.23 -19.91 -4.50
N TYR A 320 3.86 -19.60 -3.37
CA TYR A 320 3.83 -18.26 -2.78
C TYR A 320 4.38 -17.20 -3.76
N ASP A 321 5.53 -17.43 -4.37
CA ASP A 321 6.14 -16.51 -5.35
C ASP A 321 5.19 -16.24 -6.53
N ARG A 322 4.61 -17.27 -7.14
CA ARG A 322 3.66 -17.11 -8.26
C ARG A 322 2.43 -16.29 -7.87
N GLU A 323 1.88 -16.56 -6.70
CA GLU A 323 0.69 -15.86 -6.20
C GLU A 323 0.99 -14.39 -5.89
N MET A 324 2.12 -14.12 -5.21
CA MET A 324 2.54 -12.76 -4.90
C MET A 324 2.77 -11.92 -6.16
N ARG A 325 3.42 -12.48 -7.18
CA ARG A 325 3.57 -11.82 -8.50
C ARG A 325 2.23 -11.52 -9.14
N SER A 326 1.30 -12.46 -9.10
CA SER A 326 -0.03 -12.27 -9.65
C SER A 326 -0.77 -11.12 -8.98
N HIS A 327 -0.63 -10.99 -7.65
CA HIS A 327 -1.19 -9.85 -6.92
C HIS A 327 -0.54 -8.53 -7.34
N LEU A 328 0.79 -8.45 -7.36
CA LEU A 328 1.52 -7.24 -7.77
C LEU A 328 1.16 -6.82 -9.19
N GLN A 329 1.18 -7.74 -10.16
CA GLN A 329 0.82 -7.46 -11.54
C GLN A 329 -0.64 -7.01 -11.70
N SER A 330 -1.55 -7.60 -10.92
CA SER A 330 -2.97 -7.22 -10.94
C SER A 330 -3.19 -5.79 -10.45
N TRP A 331 -2.49 -5.40 -9.38
CA TRP A 331 -2.52 -4.03 -8.89
C TRP A 331 -1.87 -3.04 -9.86
N MET A 332 -0.73 -3.38 -10.45
CA MET A 332 -0.08 -2.53 -11.47
C MET A 332 -1.00 -2.29 -12.67
N GLU A 333 -1.67 -3.33 -13.18
CA GLU A 333 -2.64 -3.21 -14.26
C GLU A 333 -3.83 -2.32 -13.85
N PHE A 334 -4.40 -2.55 -12.67
CA PHE A 334 -5.55 -1.79 -12.20
C PHE A 334 -5.22 -0.31 -11.98
N ILE A 335 -4.07 0.00 -11.41
CA ILE A 335 -3.58 1.37 -11.19
C ILE A 335 -3.34 2.09 -12.53
N THR A 336 -2.89 1.38 -13.57
CA THR A 336 -2.70 1.96 -14.90
C THR A 336 -4.00 2.58 -15.43
N TYR A 337 -5.17 1.99 -15.15
CA TYR A 337 -6.47 2.54 -15.58
C TYR A 337 -6.83 3.86 -14.87
N TYR A 338 -6.26 4.14 -13.70
CA TYR A 338 -6.38 5.45 -13.05
C TYR A 338 -5.49 6.48 -13.72
N TYR A 339 -4.22 6.14 -13.94
CA TYR A 339 -3.26 7.06 -14.54
C TYR A 339 -3.61 7.45 -15.96
N ASP A 340 -4.08 6.52 -16.78
CA ASP A 340 -4.43 6.79 -18.18
C ASP A 340 -5.87 7.32 -18.38
N GLY A 341 -6.61 7.54 -17.29
CA GLY A 341 -7.96 8.12 -17.28
C GLY A 341 -9.09 7.16 -17.66
N ARG A 342 -8.79 5.92 -18.05
CA ARG A 342 -9.84 4.93 -18.44
C ARG A 342 -10.80 4.62 -17.31
N MET A 343 -10.32 4.60 -16.06
CA MET A 343 -11.19 4.35 -14.90
C MET A 343 -12.29 5.41 -14.78
N PHE A 344 -11.92 6.68 -14.87
CA PHE A 344 -12.85 7.81 -14.82
C PHE A 344 -13.71 7.88 -16.06
N ALA A 345 -13.18 7.58 -17.25
CA ALA A 345 -13.95 7.53 -18.48
C ALA A 345 -15.04 6.43 -18.44
N MET A 346 -14.78 5.29 -17.84
CA MET A 346 -15.80 4.25 -17.58
C MET A 346 -16.90 4.76 -16.65
N TYR A 347 -16.53 5.45 -15.56
CA TYR A 347 -17.48 6.05 -14.63
C TYR A 347 -18.39 7.07 -15.33
N HIS A 348 -17.81 8.03 -16.07
CA HIS A 348 -18.57 9.05 -16.82
C HIS A 348 -19.48 8.44 -17.90
N THR A 349 -19.00 7.39 -18.59
CA THR A 349 -19.84 6.66 -19.56
C THR A 349 -21.08 6.06 -18.87
N GLY A 350 -20.89 5.42 -17.71
CA GLY A 350 -21.99 4.84 -16.93
C GLY A 350 -22.98 5.89 -16.44
N MET A 351 -22.48 7.03 -15.96
CA MET A 351 -23.32 8.17 -15.55
C MET A 351 -24.07 8.79 -16.73
N GLY A 352 -23.43 8.92 -17.89
CA GLY A 352 -24.07 9.40 -19.12
C GLY A 352 -25.21 8.50 -19.56
N TRP A 353 -25.02 7.18 -19.53
CA TRP A 353 -26.09 6.22 -19.84
C TRP A 353 -27.24 6.29 -18.84
N LYS A 354 -26.95 6.37 -17.54
CA LYS A 354 -27.96 6.54 -16.49
C LYS A 354 -28.80 7.80 -16.69
N ARG A 355 -28.19 8.92 -17.08
CA ARG A 355 -28.90 10.17 -17.38
C ARG A 355 -29.79 10.07 -18.65
N LYS A 356 -29.26 9.40 -19.69
CA LYS A 356 -29.94 9.30 -21.00
C LYS A 356 -31.08 8.27 -21.04
N TYR A 357 -30.89 7.15 -20.33
CA TYR A 357 -31.78 6.00 -20.40
C TYR A 357 -32.27 5.57 -19.03
N ASP A 358 -32.71 6.41 -18.17
CA ASP A 358 -33.04 6.12 -16.76
C ASP A 358 -34.01 4.93 -16.56
N VAL A 359 -33.61 3.77 -17.06
CA VAL A 359 -34.30 2.49 -16.95
C VAL A 359 -33.60 1.55 -15.95
N LEU A 360 -34.35 0.57 -15.44
CA LEU A 360 -33.83 -0.38 -14.43
C LEU A 360 -32.52 -1.07 -14.89
N ALA A 361 -32.43 -1.46 -16.16
CA ALA A 361 -31.26 -2.12 -16.72
C ALA A 361 -30.00 -1.27 -16.65
N THR A 362 -30.07 0.02 -17.00
CA THR A 362 -28.90 0.93 -16.92
C THR A 362 -28.50 1.22 -15.49
N ARG A 363 -29.45 1.34 -14.57
CA ARG A 363 -29.17 1.48 -13.13
C ARG A 363 -28.49 0.25 -12.55
N LEU A 364 -28.94 -0.96 -12.91
CA LEU A 364 -28.33 -2.23 -12.47
C LEU A 364 -26.93 -2.40 -13.05
N MET A 365 -26.74 -2.11 -14.35
CA MET A 365 -25.42 -2.17 -14.98
C MET A 365 -24.43 -1.19 -14.35
N HIS A 366 -24.83 0.05 -14.13
CA HIS A 366 -23.99 1.06 -13.46
C HIS A 366 -23.56 0.59 -12.07
N ARG A 367 -24.50 0.15 -11.23
CA ARG A 367 -24.19 -0.41 -9.90
C ARG A 367 -23.28 -1.63 -9.97
N TYR A 368 -23.41 -2.45 -11.00
CA TYR A 368 -22.58 -3.63 -11.19
C TYR A 368 -21.12 -3.23 -11.48
N VAL A 369 -20.90 -2.31 -12.43
CA VAL A 369 -19.57 -1.79 -12.77
C VAL A 369 -18.94 -1.08 -11.57
N GLU A 370 -19.69 -0.17 -10.93
CA GLU A 370 -19.24 0.56 -9.74
C GLU A 370 -18.81 -0.39 -8.62
N SER A 371 -19.63 -1.42 -8.32
CA SER A 371 -19.26 -2.43 -7.30
C SER A 371 -18.00 -3.20 -7.66
N HIS A 372 -17.78 -3.53 -8.94
CA HIS A 372 -16.56 -4.21 -9.36
C HIS A 372 -15.33 -3.33 -9.18
N ILE A 373 -15.40 -2.08 -9.60
CA ILE A 373 -14.33 -1.11 -9.40
C ILE A 373 -14.03 -0.93 -7.90
N ALA A 374 -15.08 -0.76 -7.09
CA ALA A 374 -14.95 -0.60 -5.64
C ALA A 374 -14.33 -1.84 -4.98
N CYS A 375 -14.77 -3.05 -5.33
CA CYS A 375 -14.20 -4.30 -4.81
C CYS A 375 -12.73 -4.48 -5.20
N MET A 376 -12.36 -4.13 -6.44
CA MET A 376 -10.96 -4.17 -6.88
C MET A 376 -10.11 -3.13 -6.14
N ALA A 377 -10.57 -1.87 -6.08
CA ALA A 377 -9.88 -0.79 -5.39
C ALA A 377 -9.72 -1.03 -3.88
N SER A 378 -10.59 -1.83 -3.30
CA SER A 378 -10.58 -2.20 -1.88
C SER A 378 -9.80 -3.48 -1.56
N GLY A 379 -9.17 -4.11 -2.56
CA GLY A 379 -8.35 -5.32 -2.39
C GLY A 379 -9.13 -6.64 -2.39
N GLY A 380 -10.47 -6.60 -2.54
CA GLY A 380 -11.30 -7.80 -2.46
C GLY A 380 -11.22 -8.71 -3.69
N THR A 381 -11.17 -8.12 -4.87
CA THR A 381 -11.19 -8.89 -6.13
C THR A 381 -10.13 -8.44 -7.15
N THR A 382 -9.12 -7.69 -6.73
CA THR A 382 -8.09 -7.12 -7.62
C THR A 382 -7.36 -8.19 -8.42
N SER A 383 -7.03 -9.33 -7.81
CA SER A 383 -6.38 -10.47 -8.47
C SER A 383 -7.36 -11.49 -9.09
N SER A 384 -8.67 -11.30 -8.94
CA SER A 384 -9.67 -12.18 -9.55
C SER A 384 -9.60 -12.14 -11.08
N GLY A 385 -9.43 -13.30 -11.73
CA GLY A 385 -9.41 -13.40 -13.19
C GLY A 385 -10.70 -12.89 -13.84
N TYR A 386 -11.85 -13.11 -13.19
CA TYR A 386 -13.13 -12.58 -13.65
C TYR A 386 -13.18 -11.05 -13.59
N SER A 387 -12.86 -10.45 -12.44
CA SER A 387 -12.90 -8.98 -12.27
C SER A 387 -11.92 -8.28 -13.21
N ARG A 388 -10.71 -8.82 -13.35
CA ARG A 388 -9.70 -8.31 -14.30
C ARG A 388 -10.19 -8.39 -15.74
N GLY A 389 -10.73 -9.54 -16.16
CA GLY A 389 -11.28 -9.73 -17.50
C GLY A 389 -12.43 -8.79 -17.79
N PHE A 390 -13.35 -8.62 -16.83
CA PHE A 390 -14.47 -7.71 -16.94
C PHE A 390 -14.03 -6.24 -17.10
N ILE A 391 -13.12 -5.77 -16.25
CA ILE A 391 -12.61 -4.39 -16.33
C ILE A 391 -11.82 -4.16 -17.62
N ARG A 392 -11.01 -5.12 -18.07
CA ARG A 392 -10.32 -5.05 -19.38
C ARG A 392 -11.32 -4.87 -20.53
N LEU A 393 -12.39 -5.66 -20.53
CA LEU A 393 -13.46 -5.56 -21.53
C LEU A 393 -14.11 -4.18 -21.51
N MET A 394 -14.46 -3.69 -20.32
CA MET A 394 -15.07 -2.37 -20.17
C MET A 394 -14.11 -1.24 -20.56
N ALA A 395 -12.86 -1.31 -20.15
CA ALA A 395 -11.83 -0.30 -20.50
C ALA A 395 -11.52 -0.26 -22.01
N ARG A 396 -11.69 -1.40 -22.72
CA ARG A 396 -11.43 -1.49 -24.16
C ARG A 396 -12.65 -1.13 -25.02
N HIS A 397 -13.84 -1.52 -24.59
CA HIS A 397 -15.05 -1.48 -25.42
C HIS A 397 -16.23 -0.74 -24.78
N GLY A 398 -16.17 -0.47 -23.48
CA GLY A 398 -17.28 0.13 -22.72
C GLY A 398 -17.29 1.65 -22.69
N ILE A 399 -16.17 2.29 -23.02
CA ILE A 399 -16.05 3.76 -22.97
C ILE A 399 -16.72 4.38 -24.18
N ARG A 400 -17.60 5.38 -23.94
CA ARG A 400 -18.35 6.12 -24.98
C ARG A 400 -18.49 7.59 -24.60
N GLY A 401 -18.25 8.47 -25.56
CA GLY A 401 -18.51 9.92 -25.42
C GLY A 401 -17.56 10.65 -24.47
N VAL A 402 -16.51 9.98 -24.02
CA VAL A 402 -15.46 10.56 -23.14
C VAL A 402 -14.11 10.09 -23.65
N GLU A 403 -13.19 11.02 -23.82
CA GLU A 403 -11.80 10.71 -24.21
C GLU A 403 -10.96 10.48 -22.94
N PRO A 404 -10.46 9.25 -22.68
CA PRO A 404 -9.72 8.95 -21.46
C PRO A 404 -8.52 9.86 -21.22
N SER A 405 -7.81 10.25 -22.27
CA SER A 405 -6.63 11.12 -22.18
C SER A 405 -6.90 12.48 -21.51
N THR A 406 -8.13 12.98 -21.58
CA THR A 406 -8.55 14.23 -20.91
C THR A 406 -8.66 14.07 -19.40
N LEU A 407 -8.84 12.84 -18.92
CA LEU A 407 -8.97 12.47 -17.51
C LEU A 407 -7.68 11.84 -16.96
N ALA A 408 -6.65 11.69 -17.77
CA ALA A 408 -5.38 11.09 -17.37
C ALA A 408 -4.66 11.94 -16.30
N ILE A 409 -3.99 11.26 -15.37
CA ILE A 409 -3.11 11.86 -14.37
C ILE A 409 -1.69 11.84 -14.96
N ARG A 410 -1.16 13.00 -15.27
CA ARG A 410 0.15 13.18 -15.93
C ARG A 410 1.30 13.00 -14.96
#